data_efee3a366328335b00d251fa4813ed34
#
_entry.id   efee3a366328335b00d251fa4813ed34
#
_cell.length_a   1.000
_cell.length_b   1.000
_cell.length_c   1.000
_cell.angle_alpha   90.00
_cell.angle_beta   90.00
_cell.angle_gamma   90.00
#
_symmetry.space_group_name_H-M   'P 1'
#
loop_
_entity.id
_entity.type
_entity.pdbx_description
1 polymer ?
#
loop_
_entity_poly.entity_id
_entity_poly.type
_entity_poly.pdbx_seq_one_letter_code
_entity_poly.pdbx_strand_id
1 'polypeptide(L)'
;MIEILQPGFRTGAVHIPASKSQAHRLLICAALSQNETVIRCRGISRDIAATADCLNALGAEIWLRGEDLTVRPITQKPQGTRHLHCQESGSTLRFLLPLTGVLEADAVFHMEGRLPQRPLHPLDQVLTDHGMTIRQNHDLLYCGGRLRPGEFSLPGNVSSQYISGLLMALPLLNEGSALTVTGGLESAAYVTMTEDTLRRGGVSLRKTGGTWHIPGGQRLRFPDRLTAEGDWSNAAFFLCMGALSPEGVTVHGLDLASSQGDRAVLNILAAMGARVSTENGSVTVRRGELKGVAIDAGPIPDLIPVLCVTAAGAEGDTQIFNAGRLRLKESDRLRTTAQLLTALGGSVEEQPNGLLIHGTGRLRGGIADSCGDHRIAMSAAVAVCLCESPVTVQGMACVSKSYPHFWEDFDALKGGGL
;
A
#
# COMPACT_ATOMS: atom_id res chain seq x y z
N MET A 1 18.32 -13.51 -5.78
CA MET A 1 19.35 -12.45 -5.86
C MET A 1 19.70 -12.07 -4.44
N ILE A 2 20.98 -11.92 -4.16
CA ILE A 2 21.54 -11.58 -2.84
C ILE A 2 22.40 -10.34 -3.05
N GLU A 3 22.31 -9.37 -2.17
CA GLU A 3 23.17 -8.18 -2.18
C GLU A 3 23.73 -7.92 -0.80
N ILE A 4 24.99 -7.43 -0.78
CA ILE A 4 25.71 -7.10 0.45
C ILE A 4 25.77 -5.58 0.56
N LEU A 5 25.00 -5.05 1.50
CA LEU A 5 24.92 -3.62 1.78
C LEU A 5 25.96 -3.24 2.83
N GLN A 6 26.77 -2.22 2.52
CA GLN A 6 27.78 -1.72 3.45
C GLN A 6 27.14 -0.86 4.54
N PRO A 7 27.60 -1.00 5.80
CA PRO A 7 27.13 -0.16 6.90
C PRO A 7 27.51 1.29 6.69
N GLY A 8 26.74 2.18 7.32
CA GLY A 8 26.99 3.61 7.30
C GLY A 8 25.75 4.44 7.06
N PHE A 9 25.82 5.70 7.44
CA PHE A 9 24.74 6.66 7.23
C PHE A 9 24.48 6.89 5.75
N ARG A 10 23.28 7.33 5.44
CA ARG A 10 22.88 7.71 4.07
C ARG A 10 22.42 9.17 4.08
N THR A 11 22.88 9.93 3.09
CA THR A 11 22.53 11.35 2.95
C THR A 11 22.33 11.72 1.49
N GLY A 12 21.52 12.72 1.24
CA GLY A 12 21.21 13.18 -0.11
C GLY A 12 19.71 13.42 -0.31
N ALA A 13 19.28 13.28 -1.56
CA ALA A 13 17.90 13.51 -1.94
C ALA A 13 17.40 12.42 -2.89
N VAL A 14 16.13 12.04 -2.72
CA VAL A 14 15.44 11.09 -3.59
C VAL A 14 14.12 11.68 -4.07
N HIS A 15 13.67 11.29 -5.25
CA HIS A 15 12.36 11.64 -5.75
C HIS A 15 11.47 10.41 -5.75
N ILE A 16 10.47 10.41 -4.87
CA ILE A 16 9.66 9.23 -4.59
C ILE A 16 8.76 8.81 -5.77
N PRO A 17 8.52 7.50 -6.00
CA PRO A 17 7.58 7.05 -7.01
C PRO A 17 6.14 7.41 -6.64
N ALA A 18 5.25 7.28 -7.62
CA ALA A 18 3.82 7.49 -7.43
C ALA A 18 3.23 6.49 -6.43
N SER A 19 2.27 6.97 -5.64
CA SER A 19 1.55 6.15 -4.67
C SER A 19 0.83 4.98 -5.36
N LYS A 20 1.29 3.77 -5.05
CA LYS A 20 0.65 2.55 -5.51
C LYS A 20 -0.83 2.54 -5.16
N SER A 21 -1.16 2.90 -3.94
CA SER A 21 -2.54 2.91 -3.43
C SER A 21 -3.44 3.91 -4.15
N GLN A 22 -2.92 5.06 -4.54
CA GLN A 22 -3.67 6.03 -5.33
C GLN A 22 -3.73 5.62 -6.80
N ALA A 23 -2.62 5.15 -7.38
CA ALA A 23 -2.56 4.73 -8.78
C ALA A 23 -3.57 3.63 -9.12
N HIS A 24 -3.75 2.62 -8.26
CA HIS A 24 -4.80 1.60 -8.43
C HIS A 24 -6.18 2.25 -8.58
N ARG A 25 -6.52 3.19 -7.70
CA ARG A 25 -7.83 3.86 -7.70
C ARG A 25 -8.04 4.72 -8.93
N LEU A 26 -7.03 5.50 -9.30
CA LEU A 26 -7.08 6.34 -10.49
C LEU A 26 -7.23 5.51 -11.76
N LEU A 27 -6.45 4.43 -11.92
CA LEU A 27 -6.53 3.53 -13.08
C LEU A 27 -7.91 2.87 -13.19
N ILE A 28 -8.41 2.30 -12.10
CA ILE A 28 -9.71 1.63 -12.07
C ILE A 28 -10.83 2.61 -12.39
N CYS A 29 -10.85 3.76 -11.72
CA CYS A 29 -11.91 4.76 -11.94
C CYS A 29 -11.82 5.39 -13.33
N ALA A 30 -10.61 5.60 -13.89
CA ALA A 30 -10.44 6.08 -15.27
C ALA A 30 -10.88 5.04 -16.29
N ALA A 31 -10.60 3.76 -16.08
CA ALA A 31 -11.07 2.67 -16.96
C ALA A 31 -12.61 2.51 -16.96
N LEU A 32 -13.28 3.00 -15.93
CA LEU A 32 -14.75 3.00 -15.81
C LEU A 32 -15.38 4.37 -16.10
N SER A 33 -14.58 5.34 -16.55
CA SER A 33 -15.04 6.71 -16.85
C SER A 33 -15.68 6.83 -18.24
N GLN A 34 -16.15 8.04 -18.56
CA GLN A 34 -16.74 8.34 -19.87
C GLN A 34 -15.74 8.91 -20.88
N ASN A 35 -14.53 9.24 -20.46
CA ASN A 35 -13.53 9.90 -21.32
C ASN A 35 -12.14 9.29 -21.12
N GLU A 36 -11.31 9.40 -22.15
CA GLU A 36 -9.88 9.10 -22.06
C GLU A 36 -9.22 10.01 -21.04
N THR A 37 -8.29 9.45 -20.25
CA THR A 37 -7.57 10.17 -19.20
C THR A 37 -6.10 9.76 -19.23
N VAL A 38 -5.19 10.73 -19.17
CA VAL A 38 -3.76 10.49 -18.99
C VAL A 38 -3.42 10.64 -17.52
N ILE A 39 -2.85 9.59 -16.93
CA ILE A 39 -2.41 9.58 -15.52
C ILE A 39 -0.89 9.59 -15.49
N ARG A 40 -0.30 10.69 -15.03
CA ARG A 40 1.13 10.72 -14.76
C ARG A 40 1.42 9.90 -13.51
N CYS A 41 2.24 8.86 -13.68
CA CYS A 41 2.55 7.88 -12.64
C CYS A 41 4.03 7.50 -12.70
N ARG A 42 4.86 8.16 -11.89
CA ARG A 42 6.28 7.90 -11.82
C ARG A 42 6.54 6.52 -11.20
N GLY A 43 7.36 5.69 -11.84
CA GLY A 43 7.79 4.40 -11.30
C GLY A 43 6.65 3.37 -11.21
N ILE A 44 6.31 2.76 -12.35
CA ILE A 44 5.25 1.75 -12.41
C ILE A 44 5.70 0.48 -11.67
N SER A 45 5.08 0.20 -10.54
CA SER A 45 5.32 -1.02 -9.78
C SER A 45 4.62 -2.24 -10.40
N ARG A 46 5.06 -3.45 -10.03
CA ARG A 46 4.42 -4.70 -10.50
C ARG A 46 2.93 -4.75 -10.16
N ASP A 47 2.53 -4.27 -8.99
CA ASP A 47 1.12 -4.23 -8.58
C ASP A 47 0.30 -3.27 -9.46
N ILE A 48 0.85 -2.09 -9.83
CA ILE A 48 0.20 -1.14 -10.74
C ILE A 48 0.05 -1.75 -12.14
N ALA A 49 1.12 -2.37 -12.65
CA ALA A 49 1.10 -3.06 -13.95
C ALA A 49 0.04 -4.17 -13.99
N ALA A 50 -0.01 -5.01 -12.95
CA ALA A 50 -1.03 -6.07 -12.84
C ALA A 50 -2.46 -5.51 -12.89
N THR A 51 -2.72 -4.33 -12.28
CA THR A 51 -4.04 -3.69 -12.38
C THR A 51 -4.33 -3.21 -13.80
N ALA A 52 -3.36 -2.59 -14.48
CA ALA A 52 -3.51 -2.15 -15.87
C ALA A 52 -3.79 -3.34 -16.80
N ASP A 53 -3.06 -4.44 -16.65
CA ASP A 53 -3.24 -5.67 -17.43
C ASP A 53 -4.62 -6.30 -17.21
N CYS A 54 -5.09 -6.35 -15.96
CA CYS A 54 -6.43 -6.84 -15.63
C CYS A 54 -7.53 -5.95 -16.23
N LEU A 55 -7.36 -4.62 -16.20
CA LEU A 55 -8.30 -3.68 -16.82
C LEU A 55 -8.30 -3.81 -18.34
N ASN A 56 -7.13 -4.02 -18.97
CA ASN A 56 -7.03 -4.32 -20.40
C ASN A 56 -7.78 -5.63 -20.74
N ALA A 57 -7.62 -6.67 -19.92
CA ALA A 57 -8.37 -7.92 -20.10
C ALA A 57 -9.89 -7.72 -19.97
N LEU A 58 -10.35 -6.74 -19.18
CA LEU A 58 -11.75 -6.36 -19.06
C LEU A 58 -12.25 -5.42 -20.17
N GLY A 59 -11.38 -4.98 -21.08
CA GLY A 59 -11.76 -4.22 -22.28
C GLY A 59 -11.43 -2.72 -22.22
N ALA A 60 -10.63 -2.27 -21.23
CA ALA A 60 -9.97 -0.98 -21.32
C ALA A 60 -8.80 -1.06 -22.32
N GLU A 61 -8.32 0.10 -22.77
CA GLU A 61 -7.04 0.20 -23.48
C GLU A 61 -6.11 1.08 -22.65
N ILE A 62 -5.12 0.47 -22.01
CA ILE A 62 -4.15 1.16 -21.16
C ILE A 62 -2.75 0.91 -21.70
N TRP A 63 -2.00 2.00 -21.94
CA TRP A 63 -0.61 1.92 -22.38
C TRP A 63 0.25 2.97 -21.69
N LEU A 64 1.52 2.63 -21.52
CA LEU A 64 2.53 3.48 -20.89
C LEU A 64 3.39 4.17 -21.94
N ARG A 65 3.59 5.48 -21.78
CA ARG A 65 4.58 6.26 -22.54
C ARG A 65 5.37 7.14 -21.59
N GLY A 66 6.61 6.76 -21.30
CA GLY A 66 7.41 7.41 -20.26
C GLY A 66 6.79 7.18 -18.88
N GLU A 67 6.39 8.26 -18.21
CA GLU A 67 5.68 8.22 -16.91
C GLU A 67 4.14 8.37 -17.07
N ASP A 68 3.64 8.53 -18.28
CA ASP A 68 2.22 8.77 -18.57
C ASP A 68 1.52 7.45 -18.94
N LEU A 69 0.53 7.07 -18.13
CA LEU A 69 -0.42 6.00 -18.42
C LEU A 69 -1.64 6.62 -19.10
N THR A 70 -1.86 6.34 -20.38
CA THR A 70 -3.08 6.71 -21.06
C THR A 70 -4.11 5.61 -20.85
N VAL A 71 -5.31 6.00 -20.42
CA VAL A 71 -6.42 5.08 -20.10
C VAL A 71 -7.61 5.45 -20.99
N ARG A 72 -7.95 4.56 -21.93
CA ARG A 72 -9.24 4.57 -22.62
C ARG A 72 -10.22 3.68 -21.87
N PRO A 73 -11.42 4.16 -21.56
CA PRO A 73 -12.36 3.43 -20.72
C PRO A 73 -12.95 2.21 -21.42
N ILE A 74 -13.47 1.30 -20.59
CA ILE A 74 -14.29 0.16 -21.03
C ILE A 74 -15.60 0.69 -21.59
N THR A 75 -15.85 0.50 -22.88
CA THR A 75 -17.06 1.01 -23.56
C THR A 75 -18.08 -0.10 -23.84
N GLN A 76 -17.66 -1.35 -23.77
CA GLN A 76 -18.51 -2.51 -24.06
C GLN A 76 -18.42 -3.53 -22.94
N LYS A 77 -19.52 -4.24 -22.71
CA LYS A 77 -19.55 -5.36 -21.77
C LYS A 77 -18.53 -6.43 -22.21
N PRO A 78 -17.65 -6.89 -21.29
CA PRO A 78 -16.70 -7.98 -21.61
C PRO A 78 -17.45 -9.24 -22.09
N GLN A 79 -16.95 -9.88 -23.13
CA GLN A 79 -17.55 -11.09 -23.71
C GLN A 79 -16.67 -12.30 -23.42
N GLY A 80 -17.28 -13.43 -23.07
CA GLY A 80 -16.56 -14.67 -22.70
C GLY A 80 -15.80 -14.55 -21.39
N THR A 81 -15.17 -15.62 -20.97
CA THR A 81 -14.41 -15.66 -19.72
C THR A 81 -13.13 -14.82 -19.81
N ARG A 82 -12.91 -13.91 -18.87
CA ARG A 82 -11.75 -13.05 -18.78
C ARG A 82 -10.73 -13.59 -17.79
N HIS A 83 -9.47 -13.68 -18.18
CA HIS A 83 -8.37 -14.10 -17.31
C HIS A 83 -7.66 -12.87 -16.74
N LEU A 84 -7.71 -12.69 -15.42
CA LEU A 84 -7.22 -11.53 -14.70
C LEU A 84 -6.01 -11.93 -13.86
N HIS A 85 -4.81 -11.61 -14.32
CA HIS A 85 -3.55 -11.98 -13.66
C HIS A 85 -3.20 -10.95 -12.57
N CYS A 86 -3.70 -11.17 -11.35
CA CYS A 86 -3.46 -10.29 -10.21
C CYS A 86 -2.03 -10.36 -9.67
N GLN A 87 -1.27 -11.40 -10.04
CA GLN A 87 -0.01 -11.71 -9.40
C GLN A 87 -0.19 -11.80 -7.87
N GLU A 88 0.59 -11.05 -7.08
CA GLU A 88 0.45 -10.97 -5.63
C GLU A 88 -0.37 -9.75 -5.15
N SER A 89 -0.99 -8.99 -6.07
CA SER A 89 -1.65 -7.72 -5.76
C SER A 89 -3.03 -7.93 -5.13
N GLY A 90 -3.10 -7.81 -3.81
CA GLY A 90 -4.37 -7.85 -3.08
C GLY A 90 -5.30 -6.69 -3.41
N SER A 91 -4.76 -5.53 -3.82
CA SER A 91 -5.56 -4.38 -4.26
C SER A 91 -6.23 -4.67 -5.60
N THR A 92 -5.49 -5.22 -6.57
CA THR A 92 -6.04 -5.60 -7.88
C THR A 92 -7.21 -6.56 -7.71
N LEU A 93 -7.00 -7.66 -6.98
CA LEU A 93 -8.05 -8.66 -6.73
C LEU A 93 -9.29 -8.04 -6.09
N ARG A 94 -9.13 -7.40 -4.93
CA ARG A 94 -10.25 -6.96 -4.09
C ARG A 94 -10.99 -5.75 -4.63
N PHE A 95 -10.32 -4.92 -5.44
CA PHE A 95 -10.97 -3.80 -6.11
C PHE A 95 -11.72 -4.25 -7.36
N LEU A 96 -11.15 -5.14 -8.15
CA LEU A 96 -11.77 -5.57 -9.40
C LEU A 96 -12.89 -6.61 -9.19
N LEU A 97 -12.84 -7.40 -8.12
CA LEU A 97 -13.84 -8.45 -7.89
C LEU A 97 -15.29 -7.92 -7.88
N PRO A 98 -15.67 -6.88 -7.11
CA PRO A 98 -17.04 -6.34 -7.19
C PRO A 98 -17.32 -5.68 -8.56
N LEU A 99 -16.29 -5.17 -9.25
CA LEU A 99 -16.44 -4.54 -10.56
C LEU A 99 -16.72 -5.55 -11.67
N THR A 100 -16.23 -6.80 -11.57
CA THR A 100 -16.65 -7.85 -12.52
C THR A 100 -18.15 -8.07 -12.47
N GLY A 101 -18.78 -8.00 -11.29
CA GLY A 101 -20.23 -8.09 -11.15
C GLY A 101 -20.99 -6.88 -11.72
N VAL A 102 -20.41 -5.67 -11.64
CA VAL A 102 -20.97 -4.46 -12.29
C VAL A 102 -20.90 -4.56 -13.80
N LEU A 103 -19.77 -5.06 -14.33
CA LEU A 103 -19.54 -5.27 -15.76
C LEU A 103 -20.24 -6.53 -16.28
N GLU A 104 -20.84 -7.33 -15.39
CA GLU A 104 -21.42 -8.66 -15.68
C GLU A 104 -20.43 -9.56 -16.45
N ALA A 105 -19.18 -9.53 -16.05
CA ALA A 105 -18.09 -10.27 -16.68
C ALA A 105 -17.87 -11.61 -15.94
N ASP A 106 -17.85 -12.70 -16.70
CA ASP A 106 -17.30 -13.95 -16.19
C ASP A 106 -15.78 -13.84 -16.19
N ALA A 107 -15.16 -14.07 -15.01
CA ALA A 107 -13.72 -13.90 -14.90
C ALA A 107 -13.07 -14.98 -14.02
N VAL A 108 -11.78 -15.23 -14.32
CA VAL A 108 -10.89 -16.06 -13.52
C VAL A 108 -9.70 -15.20 -13.08
N PHE A 109 -9.61 -14.94 -11.79
CA PHE A 109 -8.47 -14.26 -11.20
C PHE A 109 -7.36 -15.28 -10.95
N HIS A 110 -6.17 -15.03 -11.48
CA HIS A 110 -4.95 -15.80 -11.24
C HIS A 110 -4.16 -15.09 -10.14
N MET A 111 -3.93 -15.79 -9.04
CA MET A 111 -3.26 -15.30 -7.85
C MET A 111 -1.91 -15.98 -7.66
N GLU A 112 -0.92 -15.24 -7.17
CA GLU A 112 0.44 -15.74 -6.92
C GLU A 112 0.85 -15.53 -5.46
N GLY A 113 1.96 -16.17 -5.06
CA GLY A 113 2.55 -16.03 -3.75
C GLY A 113 1.58 -16.36 -2.61
N ARG A 114 1.46 -15.47 -1.65
CA ARG A 114 0.54 -15.63 -0.51
C ARG A 114 -0.88 -15.10 -0.77
N LEU A 115 -1.16 -14.52 -1.93
CA LEU A 115 -2.48 -13.93 -2.19
C LEU A 115 -3.63 -14.94 -2.05
N PRO A 116 -3.51 -16.22 -2.51
CA PRO A 116 -4.55 -17.23 -2.34
C PRO A 116 -4.91 -17.55 -0.88
N GLN A 117 -3.96 -17.38 0.06
CA GLN A 117 -4.17 -17.66 1.48
C GLN A 117 -4.67 -16.43 2.27
N ARG A 118 -4.61 -15.24 1.67
CA ARG A 118 -5.08 -14.02 2.32
C ARG A 118 -6.61 -13.99 2.36
N PRO A 119 -7.22 -13.57 3.49
CA PRO A 119 -8.68 -13.58 3.61
C PRO A 119 -9.38 -12.86 2.46
N LEU A 120 -10.48 -13.49 1.98
CA LEU A 120 -11.44 -12.86 1.09
C LEU A 120 -12.80 -12.71 1.78
N HIS A 121 -13.08 -13.60 2.74
CA HIS A 121 -14.28 -13.50 3.59
C HIS A 121 -14.18 -12.25 4.52
N PRO A 122 -15.29 -11.51 4.71
CA PRO A 122 -16.66 -11.77 4.26
C PRO A 122 -17.03 -11.10 2.91
N LEU A 123 -16.08 -10.53 2.16
CA LEU A 123 -16.40 -9.88 0.88
C LEU A 123 -17.06 -10.86 -0.12
N ASP A 124 -16.54 -12.07 -0.23
CA ASP A 124 -17.06 -13.14 -1.08
C ASP A 124 -18.53 -13.44 -0.77
N GLN A 125 -18.88 -13.57 0.51
CA GLN A 125 -20.25 -13.83 0.95
C GLN A 125 -21.16 -12.66 0.60
N VAL A 126 -20.75 -11.44 0.93
CA VAL A 126 -21.56 -10.23 0.65
C VAL A 126 -21.82 -10.08 -0.84
N LEU A 127 -20.84 -10.34 -1.70
CA LEU A 127 -21.03 -10.28 -3.16
C LEU A 127 -21.94 -11.41 -3.66
N THR A 128 -21.86 -12.59 -3.07
CA THR A 128 -22.71 -13.73 -3.41
C THR A 128 -24.17 -13.47 -3.02
N ASP A 129 -24.43 -12.91 -1.85
CA ASP A 129 -25.75 -12.52 -1.39
C ASP A 129 -26.40 -11.49 -2.32
N HIS A 130 -25.56 -10.69 -3.01
CA HIS A 130 -26.00 -9.70 -4.00
C HIS A 130 -25.92 -10.18 -5.45
N GLY A 131 -25.88 -11.50 -5.69
CA GLY A 131 -26.11 -12.11 -7.01
C GLY A 131 -24.88 -12.48 -7.82
N MET A 132 -23.69 -12.34 -7.27
CA MET A 132 -22.48 -12.89 -7.88
C MET A 132 -22.30 -14.37 -7.51
N THR A 133 -21.57 -15.09 -8.36
CA THR A 133 -21.05 -16.42 -8.05
C THR A 133 -19.55 -16.31 -7.86
N ILE A 134 -19.04 -16.84 -6.74
CA ILE A 134 -17.61 -16.78 -6.41
C ILE A 134 -17.16 -18.15 -5.92
N ARG A 135 -16.10 -18.68 -6.52
CA ARG A 135 -15.52 -19.96 -6.12
C ARG A 135 -14.00 -19.92 -6.23
N GLN A 136 -13.32 -20.14 -5.13
CA GLN A 136 -11.87 -20.31 -5.14
C GLN A 136 -11.47 -21.78 -5.26
N ASN A 137 -10.46 -22.04 -6.09
CA ASN A 137 -9.81 -23.34 -6.24
C ASN A 137 -8.29 -23.10 -6.31
N HIS A 138 -7.59 -23.36 -5.22
CA HIS A 138 -6.16 -23.05 -5.04
C HIS A 138 -5.83 -21.57 -5.34
N ASP A 139 -5.07 -21.32 -6.38
CA ASP A 139 -4.60 -20.02 -6.85
C ASP A 139 -5.54 -19.33 -7.86
N LEU A 140 -6.66 -19.97 -8.18
CA LEU A 140 -7.67 -19.46 -9.10
C LEU A 140 -8.95 -19.07 -8.34
N LEU A 141 -9.45 -17.86 -8.62
CA LEU A 141 -10.75 -17.41 -8.15
C LEU A 141 -11.67 -17.19 -9.35
N TYR A 142 -12.68 -18.01 -9.44
CA TYR A 142 -13.73 -17.92 -10.47
C TYR A 142 -14.84 -17.00 -9.98
N CYS A 143 -15.27 -16.08 -10.81
CA CYS A 143 -16.42 -15.23 -10.51
C CYS A 143 -17.27 -14.98 -11.74
N GLY A 144 -18.55 -14.72 -11.51
CA GLY A 144 -19.54 -14.41 -12.55
C GLY A 144 -20.83 -13.89 -11.92
N GLY A 145 -21.86 -13.70 -12.76
CA GLY A 145 -23.13 -13.16 -12.33
C GLY A 145 -23.15 -11.63 -12.32
N ARG A 146 -24.28 -11.07 -11.85
CA ARG A 146 -24.53 -9.63 -11.82
C ARG A 146 -24.61 -9.13 -10.38
N LEU A 147 -23.81 -8.13 -10.04
CA LEU A 147 -23.96 -7.45 -8.75
C LEU A 147 -25.27 -6.65 -8.73
N ARG A 148 -26.11 -6.91 -7.73
CA ARG A 148 -27.38 -6.21 -7.52
C ARG A 148 -27.22 -5.12 -6.48
N PRO A 149 -27.91 -3.98 -6.65
CA PRO A 149 -27.95 -2.93 -5.62
C PRO A 149 -28.65 -3.43 -4.35
N GLY A 150 -28.45 -2.74 -3.23
CA GLY A 150 -29.07 -3.08 -1.95
C GLY A 150 -28.28 -2.62 -0.74
N GLU A 151 -28.51 -3.29 0.38
CA GLU A 151 -27.90 -3.03 1.68
C GLU A 151 -26.69 -3.94 1.88
N PHE A 152 -25.49 -3.36 1.84
CA PHE A 152 -24.22 -4.06 2.05
C PHE A 152 -23.72 -3.82 3.47
N SER A 153 -23.19 -4.85 4.11
CA SER A 153 -22.60 -4.72 5.46
C SER A 153 -21.28 -5.47 5.54
N LEU A 154 -20.23 -4.79 6.03
CA LEU A 154 -18.89 -5.35 6.22
C LEU A 154 -18.29 -4.91 7.56
N PRO A 155 -17.54 -5.78 8.25
CA PRO A 155 -16.77 -5.38 9.41
C PRO A 155 -15.59 -4.48 9.00
N GLY A 156 -15.37 -3.39 9.74
CA GLY A 156 -14.32 -2.40 9.44
C GLY A 156 -12.91 -2.84 9.79
N ASN A 157 -12.76 -3.92 10.55
CA ASN A 157 -11.48 -4.41 11.08
C ASN A 157 -10.82 -5.52 10.23
N VAL A 158 -11.43 -5.94 9.12
CA VAL A 158 -10.84 -7.00 8.27
C VAL A 158 -9.98 -6.40 7.17
N SER A 159 -10.56 -5.59 6.27
CA SER A 159 -9.81 -4.98 5.19
C SER A 159 -10.51 -3.73 4.63
N SER A 160 -9.81 -2.60 4.65
CA SER A 160 -10.24 -1.38 3.96
C SER A 160 -10.36 -1.55 2.42
N GLN A 161 -9.70 -2.57 1.85
CA GLN A 161 -9.78 -2.88 0.42
C GLN A 161 -11.19 -3.39 0.02
N TYR A 162 -11.88 -4.10 0.91
CA TYR A 162 -13.25 -4.56 0.65
C TYR A 162 -14.22 -3.38 0.50
N ILE A 163 -14.11 -2.45 1.43
CA ILE A 163 -14.91 -1.22 1.45
C ILE A 163 -14.59 -0.37 0.22
N SER A 164 -13.32 -0.18 -0.10
CA SER A 164 -12.87 0.58 -1.27
C SER A 164 -13.36 -0.04 -2.58
N GLY A 165 -13.30 -1.36 -2.73
CA GLY A 165 -13.80 -2.06 -3.91
C GLY A 165 -15.29 -1.85 -4.12
N LEU A 166 -16.10 -1.98 -3.06
CA LEU A 166 -17.54 -1.73 -3.12
C LEU A 166 -17.84 -0.24 -3.39
N LEU A 167 -17.13 0.71 -2.77
CA LEU A 167 -17.33 2.13 -3.03
C LEU A 167 -17.06 2.51 -4.50
N MET A 168 -16.12 1.84 -5.17
CA MET A 168 -15.87 2.05 -6.60
C MET A 168 -16.92 1.38 -7.49
N ALA A 169 -17.55 0.30 -7.03
CA ALA A 169 -18.51 -0.49 -7.79
C ALA A 169 -19.95 0.03 -7.68
N LEU A 170 -20.43 0.28 -6.45
CA LEU A 170 -21.84 0.56 -6.18
C LEU A 170 -22.41 1.81 -6.87
N PRO A 171 -21.67 2.92 -7.05
CA PRO A 171 -22.18 4.09 -7.79
C PRO A 171 -22.59 3.80 -9.24
N LEU A 172 -21.99 2.77 -9.84
CA LEU A 172 -22.18 2.40 -11.25
C LEU A 172 -23.41 1.52 -11.48
N LEU A 173 -23.98 0.95 -10.42
CA LEU A 173 -25.24 0.18 -10.48
C LEU A 173 -26.41 1.09 -10.83
N ASN A 174 -27.46 0.54 -11.44
CA ASN A 174 -28.60 1.32 -11.91
C ASN A 174 -29.42 1.98 -10.78
N GLU A 175 -29.45 1.35 -9.61
CA GLU A 175 -30.20 1.81 -8.43
C GLU A 175 -29.26 2.10 -7.27
N GLY A 176 -29.76 2.85 -6.27
CA GLY A 176 -28.99 3.22 -5.10
C GLY A 176 -28.68 2.03 -4.18
N SER A 177 -27.59 2.16 -3.45
CA SER A 177 -27.16 1.17 -2.45
C SER A 177 -26.74 1.85 -1.17
N ALA A 178 -26.71 1.10 -0.07
CA ALA A 178 -26.08 1.52 1.17
C ALA A 178 -24.96 0.54 1.55
N LEU A 179 -23.85 1.09 2.01
CA LEU A 179 -22.71 0.31 2.54
C LEU A 179 -22.48 0.68 3.99
N THR A 180 -22.81 -0.23 4.89
CA THR A 180 -22.60 -0.08 6.33
C THR A 180 -21.32 -0.78 6.78
N VAL A 181 -20.47 -0.06 7.48
CA VAL A 181 -19.28 -0.62 8.12
C VAL A 181 -19.56 -0.77 9.61
N THR A 182 -19.53 -2.02 10.06
CA THR A 182 -19.76 -2.37 11.47
C THR A 182 -18.44 -2.39 12.24
N GLY A 183 -18.48 -1.99 13.51
CA GLY A 183 -17.29 -1.87 14.33
C GLY A 183 -16.41 -0.67 13.94
N GLY A 184 -15.17 -0.67 14.40
CA GLY A 184 -14.18 0.36 14.08
C GLY A 184 -13.62 0.19 12.67
N LEU A 185 -13.54 1.28 11.91
CA LEU A 185 -12.89 1.28 10.59
C LEU A 185 -11.37 1.42 10.76
N GLU A 186 -10.67 0.31 10.67
CA GLU A 186 -9.20 0.33 10.64
C GLU A 186 -8.68 0.78 9.26
N SER A 187 -7.53 1.47 9.27
CA SER A 187 -6.92 2.02 8.04
C SER A 187 -7.90 2.89 7.23
N ALA A 188 -8.67 3.74 7.91
CA ALA A 188 -9.69 4.64 7.34
C ALA A 188 -9.15 5.52 6.21
N ALA A 189 -7.88 5.93 6.30
CA ALA A 189 -7.21 6.76 5.30
C ALA A 189 -7.29 6.16 3.88
N TYR A 190 -7.19 4.83 3.73
CA TYR A 190 -7.33 4.18 2.43
C TYR A 190 -8.76 4.25 1.87
N VAL A 191 -9.77 4.29 2.74
CA VAL A 191 -11.16 4.53 2.33
C VAL A 191 -11.33 5.99 1.91
N THR A 192 -10.77 6.94 2.67
CA THR A 192 -10.76 8.36 2.30
C THR A 192 -10.11 8.60 0.94
N MET A 193 -8.98 7.95 0.64
CA MET A 193 -8.35 8.01 -0.70
C MET A 193 -9.32 7.55 -1.80
N THR A 194 -10.18 6.56 -1.53
CA THR A 194 -11.20 6.11 -2.48
C THR A 194 -12.30 7.14 -2.64
N GLU A 195 -12.81 7.70 -1.55
CA GLU A 195 -13.80 8.78 -1.57
C GLU A 195 -13.29 10.00 -2.34
N ASP A 196 -12.03 10.40 -2.12
CA ASP A 196 -11.39 11.51 -2.82
C ASP A 196 -11.27 11.24 -4.33
N THR A 197 -10.86 10.02 -4.71
CA THR A 197 -10.78 9.62 -6.12
C THR A 197 -12.16 9.65 -6.79
N LEU A 198 -13.18 9.10 -6.15
CA LEU A 198 -14.55 9.10 -6.65
C LEU A 198 -15.12 10.52 -6.77
N ARG A 199 -14.87 11.37 -5.78
CA ARG A 199 -15.28 12.79 -5.81
C ARG A 199 -14.60 13.55 -6.96
N ARG A 200 -13.31 13.31 -7.21
CA ARG A 200 -12.58 13.86 -8.37
C ARG A 200 -13.17 13.40 -9.70
N GLY A 201 -13.73 12.19 -9.75
CA GLY A 201 -14.48 11.65 -10.89
C GLY A 201 -15.95 12.08 -10.95
N GLY A 202 -16.40 12.99 -10.08
CA GLY A 202 -17.77 13.52 -10.06
C GLY A 202 -18.80 12.62 -9.38
N VAL A 203 -18.38 11.55 -8.70
CA VAL A 203 -19.28 10.67 -7.94
C VAL A 203 -19.66 11.29 -6.61
N SER A 204 -20.94 11.27 -6.29
CA SER A 204 -21.51 11.75 -5.03
C SER A 204 -21.74 10.58 -4.07
N LEU A 205 -21.18 10.70 -2.88
CA LEU A 205 -21.36 9.77 -1.76
C LEU A 205 -21.78 10.57 -0.53
N ARG A 206 -22.79 10.11 0.18
CA ARG A 206 -23.21 10.70 1.45
C ARG A 206 -22.95 9.72 2.58
N LYS A 207 -22.10 10.09 3.52
CA LYS A 207 -21.80 9.30 4.71
C LYS A 207 -22.59 9.80 5.91
N THR A 208 -23.24 8.90 6.64
CA THR A 208 -23.94 9.18 7.89
C THR A 208 -23.54 8.10 8.90
N GLY A 209 -22.82 8.49 9.95
CA GLY A 209 -22.24 7.50 10.87
C GLY A 209 -21.30 6.54 10.17
N GLY A 210 -21.55 5.24 10.30
CA GLY A 210 -20.78 4.17 9.65
C GLY A 210 -21.32 3.75 8.27
N THR A 211 -22.32 4.44 7.71
CA THR A 211 -23.02 4.05 6.48
C THR A 211 -22.80 5.06 5.36
N TRP A 212 -22.41 4.58 4.19
CA TRP A 212 -22.40 5.34 2.93
C TRP A 212 -23.72 5.09 2.18
N HIS A 213 -24.44 6.17 1.90
CA HIS A 213 -25.59 6.19 1.00
C HIS A 213 -25.10 6.56 -0.39
N ILE A 214 -25.27 5.66 -1.33
CA ILE A 214 -24.65 5.69 -2.64
C ILE A 214 -25.76 5.71 -3.70
N PRO A 215 -26.08 6.88 -4.30
CA PRO A 215 -26.98 6.92 -5.43
C PRO A 215 -26.46 6.07 -6.59
N GLY A 216 -27.35 5.34 -7.27
CA GLY A 216 -27.00 4.56 -8.44
C GLY A 216 -27.01 5.38 -9.73
N GLY A 217 -26.65 4.75 -10.85
CA GLY A 217 -26.66 5.35 -12.17
C GLY A 217 -25.61 6.44 -12.39
N GLN A 218 -24.64 6.58 -11.48
CA GLN A 218 -23.60 7.58 -11.58
C GLN A 218 -22.58 7.23 -12.67
N ARG A 219 -21.93 8.24 -13.22
CA ARG A 219 -20.91 8.09 -14.24
C ARG A 219 -19.67 8.86 -13.87
N LEU A 220 -18.53 8.20 -13.96
CA LEU A 220 -17.24 8.81 -13.70
C LEU A 220 -16.79 9.67 -14.89
N ARG A 221 -16.23 10.84 -14.59
CA ARG A 221 -15.58 11.69 -15.59
C ARG A 221 -14.40 12.42 -14.95
N PHE A 222 -13.24 12.25 -15.52
CA PHE A 222 -12.02 12.89 -15.03
C PHE A 222 -11.56 14.01 -15.95
N PRO A 223 -10.70 14.94 -15.46
CA PRO A 223 -9.90 15.79 -16.32
C PRO A 223 -9.04 14.95 -17.29
N ASP A 224 -8.67 15.52 -18.43
CA ASP A 224 -7.85 14.83 -19.43
C ASP A 224 -6.48 14.41 -18.89
N ARG A 225 -5.97 15.09 -17.88
CA ARG A 225 -4.73 14.74 -17.17
C ARG A 225 -4.92 14.72 -15.66
N LEU A 226 -4.34 13.69 -15.05
CA LEU A 226 -4.22 13.51 -13.62
C LEU A 226 -2.76 13.23 -13.28
N THR A 227 -2.38 13.50 -12.03
CA THR A 227 -1.09 13.09 -11.50
C THR A 227 -1.34 12.24 -10.26
N ALA A 228 -0.76 11.06 -10.20
CA ALA A 228 -0.68 10.28 -8.98
C ALA A 228 0.36 10.93 -8.07
N GLU A 229 -0.02 11.21 -6.83
CA GLU A 229 0.85 11.80 -5.82
C GLU A 229 1.96 10.83 -5.38
N GLY A 230 3.02 11.35 -4.75
CA GLY A 230 4.11 10.53 -4.23
C GLY A 230 3.66 9.56 -3.13
N ASP A 231 4.33 8.43 -3.05
CA ASP A 231 4.00 7.33 -2.13
C ASP A 231 4.60 7.57 -0.73
N TRP A 232 3.77 7.91 0.25
CA TRP A 232 4.19 8.11 1.64
C TRP A 232 4.69 6.83 2.31
N SER A 233 4.15 5.67 1.92
CA SER A 233 4.62 4.38 2.45
C SER A 233 6.05 4.08 2.00
N ASN A 234 6.39 4.39 0.74
CA ASN A 234 7.72 4.20 0.20
C ASN A 234 8.69 5.31 0.66
N ALA A 235 8.19 6.55 0.80
CA ALA A 235 8.97 7.66 1.36
C ALA A 235 9.47 7.38 2.78
N ALA A 236 8.69 6.66 3.58
CA ALA A 236 9.01 6.36 4.96
C ALA A 236 10.38 5.68 5.12
N PHE A 237 10.82 4.85 4.17
CA PHE A 237 12.14 4.21 4.25
C PHE A 237 13.26 5.25 4.21
N PHE A 238 13.20 6.21 3.30
CA PHE A 238 14.20 7.27 3.16
C PHE A 238 14.10 8.31 4.29
N LEU A 239 12.89 8.61 4.77
CA LEU A 239 12.70 9.48 5.92
C LEU A 239 13.25 8.85 7.21
N CYS A 240 13.07 7.53 7.39
CA CYS A 240 13.68 6.78 8.49
C CYS A 240 15.21 6.72 8.38
N MET A 241 15.76 6.52 7.16
CA MET A 241 17.21 6.66 6.94
C MET A 241 17.72 8.04 7.36
N GLY A 242 16.97 9.10 7.01
CA GLY A 242 17.27 10.46 7.41
C GLY A 242 17.26 10.64 8.92
N ALA A 243 16.27 10.04 9.63
CA ALA A 243 16.18 10.08 11.09
C ALA A 243 17.38 9.40 11.79
N LEU A 244 18.02 8.45 11.11
CA LEU A 244 19.22 7.76 11.61
C LEU A 244 20.52 8.41 11.16
N SER A 245 20.49 9.34 10.22
CA SER A 245 21.68 9.96 9.60
C SER A 245 21.87 11.41 10.06
N PRO A 246 23.11 11.83 10.44
CA PRO A 246 23.36 13.19 10.93
C PRO A 246 22.99 14.30 9.94
N GLU A 247 23.36 14.14 8.67
CA GLU A 247 23.07 15.10 7.60
C GLU A 247 21.64 14.96 7.06
N GLY A 248 21.02 13.78 7.27
CA GLY A 248 19.66 13.49 6.90
C GLY A 248 19.44 13.17 5.43
N VAL A 249 18.18 12.90 5.08
CA VAL A 249 17.70 12.61 3.73
C VAL A 249 16.55 13.54 3.39
N THR A 250 16.57 14.06 2.15
CA THR A 250 15.47 14.86 1.58
C THR A 250 14.65 14.02 0.60
N VAL A 251 13.34 14.04 0.75
CA VAL A 251 12.40 13.35 -0.14
C VAL A 251 11.56 14.36 -0.91
N HIS A 252 11.58 14.27 -2.23
CA HIS A 252 10.80 15.10 -3.15
C HIS A 252 9.57 14.35 -3.69
N GLY A 253 8.58 15.11 -4.15
CA GLY A 253 7.39 14.59 -4.83
C GLY A 253 6.24 14.20 -3.91
N LEU A 254 6.33 14.54 -2.63
CA LEU A 254 5.27 14.29 -1.64
C LEU A 254 4.25 15.44 -1.60
N ASP A 255 2.98 15.10 -1.45
CA ASP A 255 1.91 16.05 -1.14
C ASP A 255 1.64 16.06 0.36
N LEU A 256 1.92 17.22 1.01
CA LEU A 256 1.68 17.40 2.45
C LEU A 256 0.18 17.45 2.81
N ALA A 257 -0.70 17.69 1.83
CA ALA A 257 -2.16 17.65 2.01
C ALA A 257 -2.77 16.28 1.71
N SER A 258 -1.94 15.29 1.34
CA SER A 258 -2.39 13.94 0.97
C SER A 258 -3.24 13.28 2.06
N SER A 259 -4.27 12.56 1.62
CA SER A 259 -5.09 11.67 2.48
C SER A 259 -4.43 10.32 2.76
N GLN A 260 -3.21 10.06 2.28
CA GLN A 260 -2.46 8.84 2.63
C GLN A 260 -2.15 8.79 4.13
N GLY A 261 -2.61 7.72 4.82
CA GLY A 261 -2.42 7.56 6.26
C GLY A 261 -0.95 7.51 6.69
N ASP A 262 -0.10 6.99 5.82
CA ASP A 262 1.33 6.82 6.06
C ASP A 262 2.11 8.16 6.11
N ARG A 263 1.46 9.30 5.77
CA ARG A 263 1.99 10.63 6.09
C ARG A 263 2.24 10.81 7.60
N ALA A 264 1.58 10.01 8.45
CA ALA A 264 1.80 9.98 9.89
C ALA A 264 3.26 9.69 10.28
N VAL A 265 4.08 9.14 9.37
CA VAL A 265 5.52 8.93 9.60
C VAL A 265 6.22 10.20 10.08
N LEU A 266 5.85 11.38 9.59
CA LEU A 266 6.45 12.64 10.00
C LEU A 266 6.21 12.94 11.49
N ASN A 267 4.97 12.76 11.92
CA ASN A 267 4.60 12.99 13.32
C ASN A 267 5.27 11.97 14.26
N ILE A 268 5.38 10.71 13.80
CA ILE A 268 6.02 9.63 14.57
C ILE A 268 7.51 9.90 14.70
N LEU A 269 8.22 10.21 13.60
CA LEU A 269 9.64 10.53 13.64
C LEU A 269 9.92 11.78 14.48
N ALA A 270 9.07 12.82 14.40
CA ALA A 270 9.17 14.01 15.26
C ALA A 270 8.95 13.66 16.74
N ALA A 271 7.96 12.81 17.05
CA ALA A 271 7.72 12.35 18.42
C ALA A 271 8.87 11.49 18.97
N MET A 272 9.53 10.72 18.10
CA MET A 272 10.77 10.01 18.45
C MET A 272 11.96 10.96 18.68
N GLY A 273 11.89 12.23 18.27
CA GLY A 273 12.96 13.20 18.43
C GLY A 273 13.78 13.50 17.17
N ALA A 274 13.41 12.98 16.01
CA ALA A 274 14.02 13.35 14.75
C ALA A 274 13.71 14.80 14.37
N ARG A 275 14.61 15.43 13.61
CA ARG A 275 14.43 16.80 13.12
C ARG A 275 13.76 16.77 11.75
N VAL A 276 12.49 17.15 11.71
CA VAL A 276 11.68 17.16 10.47
C VAL A 276 11.55 18.61 9.98
N SER A 277 11.81 18.83 8.69
CA SER A 277 11.59 20.13 8.03
C SER A 277 10.91 19.91 6.67
N THR A 278 10.06 20.86 6.28
CA THR A 278 9.35 20.85 5.01
C THR A 278 9.59 22.17 4.29
N GLU A 279 10.00 22.10 3.04
CA GLU A 279 10.27 23.26 2.21
C GLU A 279 9.91 22.95 0.75
N ASN A 280 9.13 23.85 0.11
CA ASN A 280 8.80 23.76 -1.33
C ASN A 280 8.31 22.38 -1.80
N GLY A 281 7.47 21.70 -1.01
CA GLY A 281 6.95 20.36 -1.33
C GLY A 281 7.95 19.21 -1.12
N SER A 282 9.09 19.50 -0.49
CA SER A 282 10.10 18.52 -0.09
C SER A 282 10.07 18.31 1.41
N VAL A 283 10.39 17.11 1.85
CA VAL A 283 10.50 16.74 3.26
C VAL A 283 11.93 16.32 3.55
N THR A 284 12.57 16.96 4.51
CA THR A 284 13.90 16.58 5.01
C THR A 284 13.80 16.10 6.45
N VAL A 285 14.34 14.91 6.71
CA VAL A 285 14.45 14.36 8.06
C VAL A 285 15.93 14.18 8.38
N ARG A 286 16.32 14.57 9.59
CA ARG A 286 17.69 14.45 10.12
C ARG A 286 17.67 13.83 11.49
N ARG A 287 18.78 13.20 11.86
CA ARG A 287 18.97 12.61 13.18
C ARG A 287 18.81 13.68 14.28
N GLY A 288 18.10 13.32 15.32
CA GLY A 288 18.02 13.99 16.60
C GLY A 288 18.32 13.01 17.73
N GLU A 289 17.91 13.33 18.93
CA GLU A 289 17.95 12.42 20.09
C GLU A 289 16.72 11.49 20.03
N LEU A 290 16.88 10.35 19.35
CA LEU A 290 15.77 9.43 19.18
C LEU A 290 15.46 8.71 20.49
N LYS A 291 14.16 8.69 20.86
CA LYS A 291 13.62 8.03 22.04
C LYS A 291 12.51 7.07 21.69
N GLY A 292 12.35 6.05 22.51
CA GLY A 292 11.25 5.10 22.38
C GLY A 292 9.88 5.77 22.56
N VAL A 293 8.89 5.27 21.80
CA VAL A 293 7.51 5.78 21.77
C VAL A 293 6.51 4.63 21.67
N ALA A 294 5.22 4.92 21.93
CA ALA A 294 4.14 4.00 21.65
C ALA A 294 3.54 4.31 20.27
N ILE A 295 3.37 3.30 19.41
CA ILE A 295 2.89 3.43 18.02
C ILE A 295 1.68 2.52 17.81
N ASP A 296 0.55 3.13 17.43
CA ASP A 296 -0.64 2.42 16.97
C ASP A 296 -0.46 1.98 15.50
N ALA A 297 -0.39 0.67 15.28
CA ALA A 297 -0.20 0.08 13.94
C ALA A 297 -1.49 0.03 13.10
N GLY A 298 -2.66 0.13 13.71
CA GLY A 298 -3.95 -0.01 13.03
C GLY A 298 -4.12 0.91 11.83
N PRO A 299 -3.88 2.24 11.94
CA PRO A 299 -4.00 3.17 10.82
C PRO A 299 -2.85 3.07 9.79
N ILE A 300 -1.67 2.59 10.18
CA ILE A 300 -0.41 2.68 9.41
C ILE A 300 0.35 1.34 9.32
N PRO A 301 -0.31 0.23 9.01
CA PRO A 301 0.31 -1.11 9.06
C PRO A 301 1.54 -1.24 8.16
N ASP A 302 1.63 -0.44 7.12
CA ASP A 302 2.70 -0.51 6.13
C ASP A 302 4.00 0.20 6.58
N LEU A 303 3.92 1.05 7.60
CA LEU A 303 5.09 1.73 8.18
C LEU A 303 5.80 0.90 9.25
N ILE A 304 5.14 -0.10 9.84
CA ILE A 304 5.63 -0.77 11.05
C ILE A 304 7.00 -1.41 10.89
N PRO A 305 7.32 -2.15 9.81
CA PRO A 305 8.65 -2.74 9.67
C PRO A 305 9.79 -1.72 9.74
N VAL A 306 9.68 -0.61 9.01
CA VAL A 306 10.73 0.41 8.98
C VAL A 306 10.78 1.24 10.27
N LEU A 307 9.64 1.51 10.91
CA LEU A 307 9.61 2.19 12.21
C LEU A 307 10.23 1.34 13.31
N CYS A 308 10.08 0.01 13.28
CA CYS A 308 10.76 -0.90 14.21
C CYS A 308 12.28 -0.87 14.04
N VAL A 309 12.79 -0.78 12.80
CA VAL A 309 14.21 -0.57 12.55
C VAL A 309 14.69 0.77 13.10
N THR A 310 13.92 1.84 12.87
CA THR A 310 14.24 3.16 13.41
C THR A 310 14.25 3.15 14.94
N ALA A 311 13.29 2.43 15.56
CA ALA A 311 13.19 2.27 17.01
C ALA A 311 14.40 1.53 17.61
N ALA A 312 15.00 0.58 16.89
CA ALA A 312 16.24 -0.07 17.35
C ALA A 312 17.41 0.92 17.50
N GLY A 313 17.35 2.05 16.77
CA GLY A 313 18.33 3.15 16.88
C GLY A 313 17.99 4.19 17.94
N ALA A 314 16.87 4.07 18.63
CA ALA A 314 16.43 5.01 19.67
C ALA A 314 16.94 4.62 21.06
N GLU A 315 16.84 5.53 22.03
CA GLU A 315 17.04 5.23 23.44
C GLU A 315 15.72 4.80 24.08
N GLY A 316 15.75 3.68 24.83
CA GLY A 316 14.58 3.16 25.54
C GLY A 316 13.67 2.29 24.67
N ASP A 317 12.49 2.00 25.16
CA ASP A 317 11.58 1.03 24.60
C ASP A 317 10.56 1.67 23.65
N THR A 318 10.32 1.02 22.51
CA THR A 318 9.21 1.35 21.61
C THR A 318 8.18 0.24 21.61
N GLN A 319 6.93 0.60 21.95
CA GLN A 319 5.81 -0.33 21.95
C GLN A 319 5.00 -0.17 20.66
N ILE A 320 4.93 -1.22 19.85
CA ILE A 320 3.98 -1.32 18.73
C ILE A 320 2.75 -2.07 19.23
N PHE A 321 1.56 -1.51 19.07
CA PHE A 321 0.30 -2.15 19.47
C PHE A 321 -0.75 -2.08 18.36
N ASN A 322 -1.89 -2.74 18.54
CA ASN A 322 -2.97 -2.83 17.54
C ASN A 322 -2.48 -3.34 16.18
N ALA A 323 -1.61 -4.35 16.18
CA ALA A 323 -0.84 -4.78 15.02
C ALA A 323 -1.23 -6.18 14.48
N GLY A 324 -2.28 -6.81 15.00
CA GLY A 324 -2.65 -8.19 14.66
C GLY A 324 -2.88 -8.42 13.17
N ARG A 325 -3.40 -7.43 12.43
CA ARG A 325 -3.60 -7.51 10.97
C ARG A 325 -2.31 -7.61 10.16
N LEU A 326 -1.17 -7.24 10.72
CA LEU A 326 0.12 -7.38 10.06
C LEU A 326 0.45 -8.85 9.78
N ARG A 327 -0.12 -9.80 10.54
CA ARG A 327 0.05 -11.25 10.30
C ARG A 327 -0.59 -11.74 9.00
N LEU A 328 -1.56 -10.98 8.46
CA LEU A 328 -2.34 -11.30 7.27
C LEU A 328 -1.85 -10.57 5.99
N LYS A 329 -0.66 -9.98 6.05
CA LYS A 329 -0.06 -9.25 4.93
C LYS A 329 0.74 -10.19 4.00
N GLU A 330 1.62 -9.62 3.19
CA GLU A 330 2.51 -10.34 2.25
C GLU A 330 3.38 -11.38 2.97
N SER A 331 3.78 -11.08 4.20
CA SER A 331 4.35 -12.00 5.18
C SER A 331 3.56 -11.88 6.50
N ASP A 332 3.83 -12.71 7.50
CA ASP A 332 3.49 -12.36 8.89
C ASP A 332 4.47 -11.26 9.33
N ARG A 333 4.10 -9.99 9.09
CA ARG A 333 4.99 -8.84 9.30
C ARG A 333 5.42 -8.64 10.75
N LEU A 334 4.64 -9.08 11.74
CA LEU A 334 5.11 -9.06 13.13
C LEU A 334 6.29 -10.00 13.30
N ARG A 335 6.11 -11.24 12.87
CA ARG A 335 7.15 -12.27 12.94
C ARG A 335 8.37 -11.93 12.11
N THR A 336 8.18 -11.53 10.84
CA THR A 336 9.30 -11.24 9.93
C THR A 336 10.08 -9.98 10.33
N THR A 337 9.42 -8.97 10.93
CA THR A 337 10.10 -7.80 11.50
C THR A 337 10.92 -8.17 12.73
N ALA A 338 10.37 -9.00 13.62
CA ALA A 338 11.11 -9.52 14.79
C ALA A 338 12.33 -10.35 14.35
N GLN A 339 12.15 -11.23 13.35
CA GLN A 339 13.24 -12.02 12.77
C GLN A 339 14.32 -11.14 12.14
N LEU A 340 13.95 -10.10 11.38
CA LEU A 340 14.89 -9.14 10.81
C LEU A 340 15.74 -8.48 11.90
N LEU A 341 15.11 -7.90 12.91
CA LEU A 341 15.84 -7.23 14.01
C LEU A 341 16.75 -8.20 14.76
N THR A 342 16.25 -9.37 15.12
CA THR A 342 17.04 -10.41 15.81
C THR A 342 18.25 -10.86 14.99
N ALA A 343 18.06 -11.10 13.69
CA ALA A 343 19.13 -11.51 12.77
C ALA A 343 20.25 -10.48 12.66
N LEU A 344 19.90 -9.20 12.78
CA LEU A 344 20.84 -8.09 12.78
C LEU A 344 21.38 -7.74 14.17
N GLY A 345 21.02 -8.48 15.21
CA GLY A 345 21.50 -8.33 16.58
C GLY A 345 20.74 -7.32 17.42
N GLY A 346 19.55 -6.94 17.01
CA GLY A 346 18.63 -6.10 17.78
C GLY A 346 17.89 -6.92 18.85
N SER A 347 17.29 -6.21 19.81
CA SER A 347 16.48 -6.78 20.90
C SER A 347 15.01 -6.45 20.67
N VAL A 348 14.20 -7.49 20.50
CA VAL A 348 12.76 -7.37 20.19
C VAL A 348 11.98 -8.51 20.78
N GLU A 349 10.81 -8.21 21.32
CA GLU A 349 9.84 -9.18 21.82
C GLU A 349 8.61 -9.19 20.92
N GLU A 350 8.32 -10.36 20.32
CA GLU A 350 7.09 -10.55 19.56
C GLU A 350 5.93 -10.83 20.53
N GLN A 351 4.87 -10.02 20.39
CA GLN A 351 3.63 -10.15 21.15
C GLN A 351 2.48 -10.60 20.22
N PRO A 352 1.38 -11.15 20.76
CA PRO A 352 0.25 -11.60 19.92
C PRO A 352 -0.31 -10.49 19.01
N ASN A 353 -0.33 -9.24 19.48
CA ASN A 353 -0.90 -8.09 18.77
C ASN A 353 0.07 -6.91 18.68
N GLY A 354 1.38 -7.16 18.69
CA GLY A 354 2.38 -6.09 18.67
C GLY A 354 3.82 -6.55 18.73
N LEU A 355 4.71 -5.60 18.92
CA LEU A 355 6.15 -5.79 19.14
C LEU A 355 6.61 -4.83 20.24
N LEU A 356 7.53 -5.28 21.08
CA LEU A 356 8.29 -4.41 21.97
C LEU A 356 9.74 -4.39 21.50
N ILE A 357 10.24 -3.23 21.10
CA ILE A 357 11.60 -3.04 20.59
C ILE A 357 12.41 -2.33 21.69
N HIS A 358 13.51 -2.96 22.13
CA HIS A 358 14.46 -2.35 23.05
C HIS A 358 15.53 -1.65 22.22
N GLY A 359 15.50 -0.33 22.20
CA GLY A 359 16.45 0.48 21.44
C GLY A 359 17.84 0.45 22.07
N THR A 360 18.85 0.04 21.28
CA THR A 360 20.25 -0.06 21.70
C THR A 360 21.16 0.94 21.00
N GLY A 361 20.61 1.71 20.05
CA GLY A 361 21.35 2.68 19.25
C GLY A 361 22.19 2.06 18.14
N ARG A 362 22.43 0.75 18.15
CA ARG A 362 23.28 0.02 17.18
C ARG A 362 22.77 -1.38 16.90
N LEU A 363 23.15 -1.88 15.72
CA LEU A 363 22.93 -3.26 15.30
C LEU A 363 24.28 -3.88 14.87
N ARG A 364 24.40 -5.18 14.96
CA ARG A 364 25.64 -5.87 14.54
C ARG A 364 25.79 -5.96 13.03
N GLY A 365 24.69 -6.17 12.31
CA GLY A 365 24.69 -6.59 10.92
C GLY A 365 24.53 -8.11 10.81
N GLY A 366 24.46 -8.64 9.57
CA GLY A 366 24.25 -10.07 9.35
C GLY A 366 23.38 -10.36 8.11
N ILE A 367 22.66 -11.48 8.13
CA ILE A 367 21.84 -11.93 7.01
C ILE A 367 20.36 -11.61 7.31
N ALA A 368 19.77 -10.82 6.44
CA ALA A 368 18.35 -10.43 6.46
C ALA A 368 17.58 -11.16 5.36
N ASP A 369 16.65 -12.03 5.71
CA ASP A 369 15.72 -12.62 4.77
C ASP A 369 14.48 -11.73 4.61
N SER A 370 14.20 -11.31 3.38
CA SER A 370 13.00 -10.52 3.06
C SER A 370 11.70 -11.31 3.24
N CYS A 371 11.75 -12.62 3.30
CA CYS A 371 10.59 -13.52 3.31
C CYS A 371 9.60 -13.22 2.16
N GLY A 372 10.12 -12.72 1.02
CA GLY A 372 9.31 -12.29 -0.13
C GLY A 372 8.50 -11.00 0.10
N ASP A 373 8.69 -10.31 1.22
CA ASP A 373 8.00 -9.06 1.54
C ASP A 373 8.92 -7.86 1.27
N HIS A 374 8.50 -7.02 0.32
CA HIS A 374 9.23 -5.81 -0.09
C HIS A 374 9.50 -4.84 1.07
N ARG A 375 8.58 -4.77 2.06
CA ARG A 375 8.76 -3.88 3.21
C ARG A 375 9.84 -4.37 4.16
N ILE A 376 10.00 -5.69 4.28
CA ILE A 376 11.10 -6.27 5.07
C ILE A 376 12.45 -6.05 4.35
N ALA A 377 12.50 -6.27 3.02
CA ALA A 377 13.72 -6.01 2.24
C ALA A 377 14.17 -4.54 2.33
N MET A 378 13.24 -3.58 2.16
CA MET A 378 13.56 -2.15 2.26
C MET A 378 13.90 -1.74 3.70
N SER A 379 13.28 -2.36 4.71
CA SER A 379 13.65 -2.14 6.12
C SER A 379 15.05 -2.64 6.44
N ALA A 380 15.49 -3.76 5.85
CA ALA A 380 16.87 -4.24 5.96
C ALA A 380 17.88 -3.23 5.38
N ALA A 381 17.52 -2.54 4.29
CA ALA A 381 18.36 -1.47 3.74
C ALA A 381 18.47 -0.28 4.70
N VAL A 382 17.38 0.09 5.40
CA VAL A 382 17.41 1.16 6.42
C VAL A 382 18.30 0.77 7.59
N ALA A 383 18.30 -0.51 7.98
CA ALA A 383 19.08 -1.00 9.11
C ALA A 383 20.59 -0.80 8.96
N VAL A 384 21.13 -0.65 7.73
CA VAL A 384 22.58 -0.40 7.54
C VAL A 384 23.06 0.88 8.22
N CYS A 385 22.16 1.84 8.43
CA CYS A 385 22.46 3.08 9.15
C CYS A 385 22.77 2.85 10.65
N LEU A 386 22.48 1.66 11.16
CA LEU A 386 22.71 1.25 12.56
C LEU A 386 23.74 0.12 12.67
N CYS A 387 24.04 -0.57 11.57
CA CYS A 387 24.86 -1.79 11.59
C CYS A 387 26.34 -1.49 11.62
N GLU A 388 27.10 -2.23 12.44
CA GLU A 388 28.56 -2.17 12.52
C GLU A 388 29.26 -3.02 11.44
N SER A 389 28.55 -4.02 10.89
CA SER A 389 29.01 -4.93 9.84
C SER A 389 28.01 -5.00 8.68
N PRO A 390 28.43 -5.49 7.50
CA PRO A 390 27.56 -5.57 6.34
C PRO A 390 26.26 -6.33 6.59
N VAL A 391 25.22 -5.93 5.86
CA VAL A 391 23.93 -6.61 5.82
C VAL A 391 23.75 -7.32 4.48
N THR A 392 23.59 -8.64 4.51
CA THR A 392 23.27 -9.45 3.34
C THR A 392 21.77 -9.59 3.20
N VAL A 393 21.17 -8.99 2.18
CA VAL A 393 19.72 -9.07 1.94
C VAL A 393 19.39 -10.20 0.97
N GLN A 394 18.62 -11.18 1.43
CA GLN A 394 18.09 -12.26 0.61
C GLN A 394 16.71 -11.90 0.07
N GLY A 395 16.44 -12.27 -1.20
CA GLY A 395 15.12 -12.03 -1.84
C GLY A 395 14.85 -10.57 -2.21
N MET A 396 15.88 -9.76 -2.43
CA MET A 396 15.79 -8.33 -2.68
C MET A 396 14.92 -7.92 -3.89
N ALA A 397 14.70 -8.82 -4.85
CA ALA A 397 13.88 -8.55 -6.04
C ALA A 397 12.40 -8.26 -5.71
N CYS A 398 11.92 -8.66 -4.52
CA CYS A 398 10.53 -8.42 -4.10
C CYS A 398 10.17 -6.94 -3.98
N VAL A 399 11.15 -6.02 -3.89
CA VAL A 399 10.90 -4.57 -3.83
C VAL A 399 10.18 -4.03 -5.06
N SER A 400 10.36 -4.68 -6.23
CA SER A 400 9.69 -4.31 -7.48
C SER A 400 8.15 -4.35 -7.39
N LYS A 401 7.61 -5.02 -6.39
CA LYS A 401 6.18 -5.05 -6.08
C LYS A 401 5.59 -3.66 -5.81
N SER A 402 6.35 -2.78 -5.15
CA SER A 402 5.91 -1.42 -4.82
C SER A 402 6.88 -0.32 -5.23
N TYR A 403 8.18 -0.62 -5.33
CA TYR A 403 9.22 0.36 -5.61
C TYR A 403 10.31 -0.25 -6.51
N PRO A 404 10.11 -0.29 -7.85
CA PRO A 404 11.06 -0.94 -8.76
C PRO A 404 12.48 -0.39 -8.71
N HIS A 405 12.63 0.93 -8.53
CA HIS A 405 13.91 1.64 -8.52
C HIS A 405 14.48 1.87 -7.10
N PHE A 406 14.01 1.13 -6.10
CA PHE A 406 14.42 1.34 -4.71
C PHE A 406 15.93 1.23 -4.52
N TRP A 407 16.56 0.21 -5.11
CA TRP A 407 18.00 -0.01 -4.97
C TRP A 407 18.82 1.05 -5.68
N GLU A 408 18.38 1.51 -6.84
CA GLU A 408 19.00 2.62 -7.58
C GLU A 408 18.96 3.92 -6.76
N ASP A 409 17.81 4.24 -6.18
CA ASP A 409 17.64 5.43 -5.34
C ASP A 409 18.41 5.30 -4.01
N PHE A 410 18.50 4.09 -3.43
CA PHE A 410 19.31 3.81 -2.26
C PHE A 410 20.80 4.01 -2.53
N ASP A 411 21.31 3.50 -3.66
CA ASP A 411 22.72 3.62 -4.05
C ASP A 411 23.10 5.05 -4.46
N ALA A 412 22.14 5.84 -4.95
CA ALA A 412 22.35 7.26 -5.26
C ALA A 412 22.56 8.12 -4.01
N LEU A 413 22.15 7.66 -2.83
CA LEU A 413 22.45 8.33 -1.57
C LEU A 413 23.94 8.14 -1.22
N LYS A 414 24.60 9.22 -0.82
CA LYS A 414 25.98 9.16 -0.39
C LYS A 414 26.09 8.40 0.92
N GLY A 415 27.03 7.45 1.00
CA GLY A 415 27.40 6.77 2.22
C GLY A 415 28.32 7.64 3.09
N GLY A 416 28.09 7.65 4.41
CA GLY A 416 28.96 8.24 5.42
C GLY A 416 29.39 7.19 6.44
N GLY A 417 30.53 7.41 7.11
CA GLY A 417 30.95 6.55 8.24
C GLY A 417 29.96 6.63 9.41
N LEU A 418 29.86 5.53 10.18
CA LEU A 418 29.11 5.47 11.44
C LEU A 418 29.80 6.28 12.54
#